data_ac00829d7cc42e3120feda94d0177184
#
_entry.id   ac00829d7cc42e3120feda94d0177184
#
_cell.length_a   1.000
_cell.length_b   1.000
_cell.length_c   1.000
_cell.angle_alpha   90.00
_cell.angle_beta   90.00
_cell.angle_gamma   90.00
#
_symmetry.space_group_name_H-M   'P 1'
#
loop_
_entity.id
_entity.type
_entity.pdbx_description
1 polymer ?
#
loop_
_entity_poly.entity_id
_entity_poly.type
_entity_poly.pdbx_seq_one_letter_code
_entity_poly.pdbx_strand_id
1 'polypeptide(L)'
;MQYEAQQRGELPDDAPQPVMTPPWQRSNLSTVSLSHALVGINVLIYVAMGIVGGGLLSDPSPQQLIRSGANYGPLTFGGEWWRLLSYAFLHGGLLHIGFNMWCLWDLGALCESLYGTWTFGFIYFISAVAGGLASVGLHPERLSVGASGAIFGLAGALIASLYLGEFTLPRPVIQMQLRSIIFFVGYNIVIGAIAGPTDNLCHVGGLVAGLFCGALIARFAPSESDALARFSIIAAAVLTLSGITFGLERSRGYVIHVRRGNELLLDQKYDEAIAELQTALRVRPNYVPARLNLARAYLSKQQYAQAEAQLKHVLELDPDNDDASYVLGFCYLAEKRTAEAKQIFAQQVTKHPNFAGAHYGLGTALAAEGNHRAAIDEFKITARLRPEFSGVYYQLGLAQAELGLYDDAIASFQNEIANTDDYDTEIALAHAYEVKGMRDKAAEAMERAERLKGK
;
A
#
# COMPACT_ATOMS: atom_id res chain seq x y z
N MET A 1 11.73 -47.46 23.94
CA MET A 1 11.43 -48.63 24.81
C MET A 1 11.29 -49.96 24.00
N GLN A 2 10.42 -50.10 23.01
CA GLN A 2 10.31 -51.38 22.24
C GLN A 2 11.56 -51.68 21.42
N TYR A 3 12.19 -50.71 20.80
CA TYR A 3 13.43 -50.88 20.03
C TYR A 3 14.62 -51.26 20.93
N GLU A 4 14.67 -50.71 22.16
CA GLU A 4 15.67 -51.11 23.16
C GLU A 4 15.40 -52.48 23.76
N ALA A 5 14.11 -52.91 23.86
CA ALA A 5 13.72 -54.24 24.31
C ALA A 5 14.09 -55.31 23.26
N GLN A 6 13.97 -54.98 21.96
CA GLN A 6 14.38 -55.83 20.85
C GLN A 6 15.91 -56.02 20.77
N GLN A 7 16.68 -54.96 21.03
CA GLN A 7 18.17 -55.05 21.11
C GLN A 7 18.64 -55.88 22.31
N ARG A 8 17.81 -55.99 23.37
CA ARG A 8 18.10 -56.83 24.54
C ARG A 8 17.66 -58.25 24.41
N GLY A 9 17.09 -58.66 23.25
CA GLY A 9 16.58 -59.98 23.03
C GLY A 9 15.29 -60.36 23.83
N GLU A 10 14.62 -59.33 24.30
CA GLU A 10 13.38 -59.48 25.11
C GLU A 10 12.10 -59.64 24.26
N LEU A 11 12.22 -59.41 22.91
CA LEU A 11 11.15 -59.58 21.93
C LEU A 11 11.60 -60.43 20.76
N PRO A 12 10.75 -61.28 20.14
CA PRO A 12 11.10 -62.03 18.93
C PRO A 12 11.47 -61.13 17.75
N ASP A 13 12.38 -61.58 16.89
CA ASP A 13 12.84 -60.85 15.71
C ASP A 13 11.72 -60.58 14.67
N ASP A 14 10.64 -61.32 14.72
CA ASP A 14 9.43 -61.20 13.87
C ASP A 14 8.31 -60.40 14.49
N ALA A 15 8.54 -59.75 15.64
CA ALA A 15 7.55 -58.86 16.24
C ALA A 15 7.20 -57.74 15.26
N PRO A 16 5.91 -57.46 14.98
CA PRO A 16 5.50 -56.44 14.07
C PRO A 16 6.07 -55.07 14.54
N GLN A 17 6.89 -54.48 13.66
CA GLN A 17 7.46 -53.13 13.91
C GLN A 17 6.27 -52.20 14.23
N PRO A 18 6.37 -51.37 15.29
CA PRO A 18 5.32 -50.42 15.57
C PRO A 18 5.20 -49.52 14.32
N VAL A 19 4.03 -49.56 13.69
CA VAL A 19 3.68 -48.64 12.60
C VAL A 19 3.68 -47.27 13.22
N MET A 20 4.78 -46.54 13.08
CA MET A 20 4.88 -45.17 13.55
C MET A 20 3.89 -44.34 12.74
N THR A 21 2.71 -44.07 13.32
CA THR A 21 1.81 -43.11 12.77
C THR A 21 2.53 -41.76 12.78
N PRO A 22 2.73 -41.14 11.60
CA PRO A 22 3.34 -39.82 11.53
C PRO A 22 2.61 -38.87 12.49
N PRO A 23 3.32 -37.88 13.10
CA PRO A 23 2.70 -36.94 14.03
C PRO A 23 1.41 -36.32 13.52
N TRP A 24 1.30 -36.13 12.21
CA TRP A 24 0.09 -35.59 11.54
C TRP A 24 -1.09 -36.56 11.45
N GLN A 25 -0.92 -37.85 11.70
CA GLN A 25 -2.03 -38.82 11.79
C GLN A 25 -2.62 -38.97 13.21
N ARG A 26 -2.01 -38.32 14.21
CA ARG A 26 -2.49 -38.36 15.60
C ARG A 26 -3.55 -37.30 15.91
N SER A 27 -4.05 -36.56 14.95
CA SER A 27 -5.15 -35.61 15.17
C SER A 27 -6.42 -36.39 15.55
N ASN A 28 -6.79 -36.36 16.81
CA ASN A 28 -8.17 -36.59 17.21
C ASN A 28 -9.03 -35.58 16.46
N LEU A 29 -9.80 -36.03 15.48
CA LEU A 29 -10.69 -35.25 14.61
C LEU A 29 -11.80 -34.47 15.34
N SER A 30 -11.76 -34.41 16.70
CA SER A 30 -12.80 -33.81 17.52
C SER A 30 -12.56 -32.38 18.00
N THR A 31 -11.38 -31.80 17.77
CA THR A 31 -11.10 -30.41 18.15
C THR A 31 -10.61 -29.62 16.92
N VAL A 32 -11.28 -28.49 16.63
CA VAL A 32 -10.85 -27.53 15.61
C VAL A 32 -9.47 -27.03 16.02
N SER A 33 -8.45 -27.31 15.21
CA SER A 33 -7.10 -26.81 15.47
C SER A 33 -7.03 -25.28 15.27
N LEU A 34 -6.09 -24.62 15.94
CA LEU A 34 -5.94 -23.17 15.84
C LEU A 34 -5.61 -22.74 14.39
N SER A 35 -4.84 -23.54 13.65
CA SER A 35 -4.55 -23.27 12.22
C SER A 35 -5.83 -23.21 11.38
N HIS A 36 -6.75 -24.17 11.54
CA HIS A 36 -8.04 -24.17 10.85
C HIS A 36 -8.95 -23.03 11.32
N ALA A 37 -8.94 -22.70 12.62
CA ALA A 37 -9.68 -21.55 13.15
C ALA A 37 -9.19 -20.24 12.52
N LEU A 38 -7.87 -20.05 12.38
CA LEU A 38 -7.29 -18.87 11.72
C LEU A 38 -7.71 -18.79 10.25
N VAL A 39 -7.74 -19.90 9.51
CA VAL A 39 -8.29 -19.94 8.15
C VAL A 39 -9.74 -19.46 8.13
N GLY A 40 -10.60 -20.01 9.02
CA GLY A 40 -12.01 -19.61 9.12
C GLY A 40 -12.18 -18.11 9.43
N ILE A 41 -11.40 -17.57 10.37
CA ILE A 41 -11.42 -16.15 10.74
C ILE A 41 -11.06 -15.27 9.53
N ASN A 42 -9.99 -15.60 8.80
CA ASN A 42 -9.58 -14.85 7.62
C ASN A 42 -10.66 -14.83 6.53
N VAL A 43 -11.27 -15.99 6.26
CA VAL A 43 -12.38 -16.11 5.30
C VAL A 43 -13.58 -15.28 5.74
N LEU A 44 -13.96 -15.34 7.01
CA LEU A 44 -15.09 -14.56 7.55
C LEU A 44 -14.85 -13.05 7.43
N ILE A 45 -13.63 -12.57 7.75
CA ILE A 45 -13.27 -11.16 7.62
C ILE A 45 -13.32 -10.72 6.15
N TYR A 46 -12.78 -11.55 5.23
CA TYR A 46 -12.82 -11.24 3.79
C TYR A 46 -14.25 -11.13 3.25
N VAL A 47 -15.12 -12.08 3.63
CA VAL A 47 -16.54 -12.06 3.26
C VAL A 47 -17.24 -10.83 3.83
N ALA A 48 -17.01 -10.50 5.11
CA ALA A 48 -17.59 -9.31 5.74
C ALA A 48 -17.15 -8.02 5.04
N MET A 49 -15.87 -7.91 4.67
CA MET A 49 -15.36 -6.76 3.91
C MET A 49 -15.99 -6.66 2.51
N GLY A 50 -16.19 -7.78 1.82
CA GLY A 50 -16.84 -7.82 0.51
C GLY A 50 -18.30 -7.38 0.58
N ILE A 51 -19.04 -7.78 1.62
CA ILE A 51 -20.43 -7.36 1.82
C ILE A 51 -20.51 -5.84 2.04
N VAL A 52 -19.61 -5.27 2.86
CA VAL A 52 -19.59 -3.83 3.14
C VAL A 52 -19.05 -3.02 1.95
N GLY A 53 -18.14 -3.60 1.17
CA GLY A 53 -17.42 -2.93 0.08
C GLY A 53 -18.08 -3.02 -1.30
N GLY A 54 -19.25 -3.65 -1.41
CA GLY A 54 -20.02 -3.70 -2.66
C GLY A 54 -19.77 -4.90 -3.56
N GLY A 55 -19.08 -5.96 -3.08
CA GLY A 55 -18.97 -7.23 -3.80
C GLY A 55 -17.81 -8.11 -3.37
N LEU A 56 -18.05 -9.43 -3.32
CA LEU A 56 -17.02 -10.44 -2.97
C LEU A 56 -15.97 -10.66 -4.06
N LEU A 57 -16.28 -10.29 -5.29
CA LEU A 57 -15.41 -10.50 -6.46
C LEU A 57 -14.63 -9.24 -6.86
N SER A 58 -14.95 -8.10 -6.26
CA SER A 58 -14.20 -6.86 -6.44
C SER A 58 -13.07 -6.76 -5.42
N ASP A 59 -11.87 -6.41 -5.88
CA ASP A 59 -10.76 -6.16 -4.97
C ASP A 59 -11.06 -4.94 -4.09
N PRO A 60 -10.81 -5.02 -2.77
CA PRO A 60 -11.08 -3.90 -1.87
C PRO A 60 -10.16 -2.71 -2.20
N SER A 61 -10.73 -1.49 -2.16
CA SER A 61 -9.96 -0.28 -2.39
C SER A 61 -8.92 -0.04 -1.29
N PRO A 62 -7.82 0.68 -1.58
CA PRO A 62 -6.83 1.04 -0.56
C PRO A 62 -7.45 1.76 0.65
N GLN A 63 -8.43 2.63 0.44
CA GLN A 63 -9.14 3.33 1.50
C GLN A 63 -9.95 2.39 2.38
N GLN A 64 -10.61 1.41 1.79
CA GLN A 64 -11.33 0.36 2.52
C GLN A 64 -10.38 -0.47 3.37
N LEU A 65 -9.24 -0.91 2.82
CA LEU A 65 -8.21 -1.65 3.54
C LEU A 65 -7.65 -0.85 4.73
N ILE A 66 -7.35 0.44 4.53
CA ILE A 66 -6.87 1.33 5.59
C ILE A 66 -7.91 1.44 6.72
N ARG A 67 -9.19 1.66 6.39
CA ARG A 67 -10.28 1.74 7.37
C ARG A 67 -10.47 0.44 8.13
N SER A 68 -10.23 -0.70 7.48
CA SER A 68 -10.36 -2.04 8.08
C SER A 68 -9.16 -2.46 8.93
N GLY A 69 -8.07 -1.70 8.95
CA GLY A 69 -6.91 -1.98 9.82
C GLY A 69 -5.68 -2.52 9.10
N ALA A 70 -5.53 -2.25 7.81
CA ALA A 70 -4.30 -2.54 7.08
C ALA A 70 -3.09 -1.84 7.71
N ASN A 71 -1.92 -2.45 7.62
CA ASN A 71 -0.69 -1.88 8.14
C ASN A 71 -0.20 -0.78 7.21
N TYR A 72 -0.18 0.45 7.73
CA TYR A 72 0.20 1.67 7.03
C TYR A 72 0.99 2.56 7.98
N GLY A 73 2.25 2.84 7.64
CA GLY A 73 3.21 3.49 8.55
C GLY A 73 2.72 4.77 9.22
N PRO A 74 2.09 5.73 8.51
CA PRO A 74 1.60 6.95 9.13
C PRO A 74 0.55 6.75 10.23
N LEU A 75 -0.24 5.68 10.16
CA LEU A 75 -1.21 5.31 11.20
C LEU A 75 -0.58 4.43 12.27
N THR A 76 0.19 3.42 11.85
CA THR A 76 0.86 2.48 12.75
C THR A 76 1.81 3.22 13.70
N PHE A 77 2.69 4.10 13.19
CA PHE A 77 3.56 4.95 14.00
C PHE A 77 2.82 6.12 14.66
N GLY A 78 1.60 6.44 14.22
CA GLY A 78 0.71 7.43 14.81
C GLY A 78 -0.07 6.95 16.05
N GLY A 79 0.28 5.76 16.58
CA GLY A 79 -0.32 5.18 17.78
C GLY A 79 -1.29 4.03 17.51
N GLU A 80 -1.58 3.69 16.24
CA GLU A 80 -2.45 2.57 15.88
C GLU A 80 -1.65 1.27 15.66
N TRP A 81 -0.75 0.94 16.58
CA TRP A 81 0.14 -0.22 16.45
C TRP A 81 -0.56 -1.59 16.49
N TRP A 82 -1.83 -1.65 16.85
CA TRP A 82 -2.66 -2.82 16.65
C TRP A 82 -2.75 -3.25 15.18
N ARG A 83 -2.46 -2.34 14.23
CA ARG A 83 -2.38 -2.61 12.80
C ARG A 83 -1.26 -3.61 12.44
N LEU A 84 -0.24 -3.74 13.27
CA LEU A 84 0.80 -4.76 13.13
C LEU A 84 0.27 -6.20 13.29
N LEU A 85 -0.95 -6.35 13.80
CA LEU A 85 -1.64 -7.64 13.90
C LEU A 85 -2.84 -7.73 12.97
N SER A 86 -3.68 -6.70 12.91
CA SER A 86 -4.94 -6.75 12.14
C SER A 86 -4.71 -6.93 10.65
N TYR A 87 -3.64 -6.38 10.10
CA TYR A 87 -3.30 -6.48 8.68
C TYR A 87 -3.18 -7.94 8.20
N ALA A 88 -2.74 -8.86 9.09
CA ALA A 88 -2.56 -10.27 8.78
C ALA A 88 -3.88 -11.03 8.54
N PHE A 89 -5.01 -10.38 8.81
CA PHE A 89 -6.37 -10.90 8.57
C PHE A 89 -7.06 -10.26 7.37
N LEU A 90 -6.45 -9.26 6.74
CA LEU A 90 -7.00 -8.55 5.60
C LEU A 90 -6.38 -9.06 4.30
N HIS A 91 -7.16 -9.10 3.23
CA HIS A 91 -6.67 -9.58 1.93
C HIS A 91 -7.10 -8.66 0.79
N GLY A 92 -6.18 -8.43 -0.15
CA GLY A 92 -6.35 -7.50 -1.28
C GLY A 92 -7.07 -8.10 -2.49
N GLY A 93 -7.64 -9.32 -2.39
CA GLY A 93 -8.39 -9.94 -3.49
C GLY A 93 -8.56 -11.44 -3.31
N LEU A 94 -9.42 -12.05 -4.14
CA LEU A 94 -9.83 -13.45 -4.02
C LEU A 94 -8.66 -14.43 -4.20
N LEU A 95 -7.78 -14.19 -5.16
CA LEU A 95 -6.60 -15.04 -5.37
C LEU A 95 -5.63 -14.93 -4.19
N HIS A 96 -5.49 -13.72 -3.65
CA HIS A 96 -4.59 -13.47 -2.52
C HIS A 96 -5.04 -14.23 -1.28
N ILE A 97 -6.33 -14.17 -0.90
CA ILE A 97 -6.83 -14.96 0.23
C ILE A 97 -6.77 -16.46 -0.08
N GLY A 98 -7.13 -16.89 -1.28
CA GLY A 98 -7.11 -18.31 -1.66
C GLY A 98 -5.75 -18.97 -1.45
N PHE A 99 -4.67 -18.34 -1.96
CA PHE A 99 -3.31 -18.84 -1.76
C PHE A 99 -2.85 -18.80 -0.30
N ASN A 100 -3.14 -17.72 0.41
CA ASN A 100 -2.79 -17.63 1.84
C ASN A 100 -3.50 -18.72 2.66
N MET A 101 -4.78 -18.94 2.44
CA MET A 101 -5.55 -19.95 3.20
C MET A 101 -5.10 -21.37 2.85
N TRP A 102 -4.79 -21.65 1.59
CA TRP A 102 -4.20 -22.95 1.23
C TRP A 102 -2.87 -23.18 1.95
N CYS A 103 -1.95 -22.21 1.90
CA CYS A 103 -0.67 -22.32 2.59
C CYS A 103 -0.82 -22.45 4.11
N LEU A 104 -1.74 -21.67 4.71
CA LEU A 104 -1.99 -21.73 6.15
C LEU A 104 -2.62 -23.06 6.57
N TRP A 105 -3.47 -23.63 5.72
CA TRP A 105 -4.03 -24.96 5.93
C TRP A 105 -2.95 -26.03 6.02
N ASP A 106 -2.03 -26.09 5.06
CA ASP A 106 -1.00 -27.12 5.00
C ASP A 106 0.16 -26.88 5.97
N LEU A 107 0.85 -25.71 5.85
CA LEU A 107 1.99 -25.39 6.70
C LEU A 107 1.57 -25.13 8.15
N GLY A 108 0.39 -24.56 8.36
CA GLY A 108 -0.14 -24.30 9.69
C GLY A 108 -0.41 -25.59 10.44
N ALA A 109 -1.08 -26.56 9.82
CA ALA A 109 -1.34 -27.86 10.43
C ALA A 109 -0.06 -28.63 10.76
N LEU A 110 0.93 -28.61 9.84
CA LEU A 110 2.23 -29.20 10.09
C LEU A 110 2.96 -28.52 11.27
N CYS A 111 2.96 -27.21 11.29
CA CYS A 111 3.61 -26.42 12.34
C CYS A 111 2.94 -26.64 13.71
N GLU A 112 1.59 -26.65 13.74
CA GLU A 112 0.82 -26.90 14.96
C GLU A 112 1.03 -28.32 15.51
N SER A 113 1.14 -29.32 14.63
CA SER A 113 1.47 -30.70 15.02
C SER A 113 2.88 -30.86 15.59
N LEU A 114 3.83 -30.05 15.14
CA LEU A 114 5.21 -30.10 15.58
C LEU A 114 5.45 -29.35 16.90
N TYR A 115 4.86 -28.17 17.05
CA TYR A 115 5.12 -27.28 18.18
C TYR A 115 4.07 -27.28 19.27
N GLY A 116 2.87 -27.86 18.98
CA GLY A 116 1.67 -27.71 19.80
C GLY A 116 0.98 -26.36 19.54
N THR A 117 -0.32 -26.28 19.88
CA THR A 117 -1.21 -25.15 19.54
C THR A 117 -0.71 -23.81 20.05
N TRP A 118 -0.23 -23.72 21.30
CA TRP A 118 0.21 -22.45 21.87
C TRP A 118 1.49 -21.91 21.23
N THR A 119 2.48 -22.76 21.02
CA THR A 119 3.74 -22.36 20.39
C THR A 119 3.53 -22.01 18.93
N PHE A 120 2.70 -22.77 18.19
CA PHE A 120 2.27 -22.43 16.83
C PHE A 120 1.65 -21.03 16.78
N GLY A 121 0.67 -20.75 17.65
CA GLY A 121 0.03 -19.44 17.71
C GLY A 121 1.02 -18.31 17.95
N PHE A 122 1.97 -18.52 18.85
CA PHE A 122 3.03 -17.54 19.10
C PHE A 122 3.93 -17.30 17.89
N ILE A 123 4.41 -18.35 17.22
CA ILE A 123 5.23 -18.20 16.01
C ILE A 123 4.45 -17.43 14.95
N TYR A 124 3.17 -17.75 14.76
CA TYR A 124 2.29 -17.08 13.79
C TYR A 124 2.20 -15.58 14.07
N PHE A 125 1.81 -15.18 15.28
CA PHE A 125 1.60 -13.78 15.63
C PHE A 125 2.91 -12.97 15.72
N ILE A 126 3.99 -13.53 16.28
CA ILE A 126 5.30 -12.87 16.31
C ILE A 126 5.82 -12.63 14.89
N SER A 127 5.65 -13.62 14.00
CA SER A 127 6.07 -13.49 12.60
C SER A 127 5.21 -12.47 11.83
N ALA A 128 3.90 -12.40 12.13
CA ALA A 128 3.05 -11.34 11.61
C ALA A 128 3.58 -9.96 12.03
N VAL A 129 3.81 -9.73 13.32
CA VAL A 129 4.33 -8.46 13.82
C VAL A 129 5.70 -8.12 13.21
N ALA A 130 6.62 -9.08 13.16
CA ALA A 130 7.94 -8.87 12.58
C ALA A 130 7.87 -8.53 11.08
N GLY A 131 7.01 -9.23 10.32
CA GLY A 131 6.75 -8.94 8.91
C GLY A 131 6.17 -7.54 8.73
N GLY A 132 5.15 -7.20 9.50
CA GLY A 132 4.54 -5.87 9.48
C GLY A 132 5.53 -4.76 9.83
N LEU A 133 6.40 -4.95 10.82
CA LEU A 133 7.46 -4.01 11.18
C LEU A 133 8.52 -3.86 10.09
N ALA A 134 8.93 -4.95 9.44
CA ALA A 134 9.88 -4.91 8.34
C ALA A 134 9.31 -4.10 7.15
N SER A 135 8.04 -4.32 6.82
CA SER A 135 7.34 -3.58 5.78
C SER A 135 7.32 -2.07 6.07
N VAL A 136 6.63 -1.65 7.13
CA VAL A 136 6.49 -0.21 7.43
C VAL A 136 7.77 0.45 7.92
N GLY A 137 8.71 -0.30 8.44
CA GLY A 137 10.02 0.19 8.86
C GLY A 137 10.89 0.64 7.68
N LEU A 138 10.80 -0.04 6.55
CA LEU A 138 11.57 0.27 5.34
C LEU A 138 10.76 1.12 4.34
N HIS A 139 9.46 0.83 4.18
CA HIS A 139 8.55 1.54 3.30
C HIS A 139 7.27 1.96 4.03
N PRO A 140 7.33 3.00 4.90
CA PRO A 140 6.20 3.40 5.73
C PRO A 140 4.98 3.88 4.93
N GLU A 141 5.18 4.31 3.68
CA GLU A 141 4.12 4.73 2.76
C GLU A 141 3.39 3.58 2.07
N ARG A 142 3.92 2.36 2.13
CA ARG A 142 3.28 1.19 1.55
C ARG A 142 2.18 0.65 2.44
N LEU A 143 1.11 0.19 1.79
CA LEU A 143 0.03 -0.53 2.44
C LEU A 143 0.35 -2.02 2.45
N SER A 144 0.32 -2.65 3.64
CA SER A 144 0.57 -4.08 3.80
C SER A 144 -0.68 -4.78 4.31
N VAL A 145 -1.04 -5.91 3.69
CA VAL A 145 -2.17 -6.78 4.04
C VAL A 145 -1.84 -8.24 3.71
N GLY A 146 -2.41 -9.18 4.46
CA GLY A 146 -2.31 -10.61 4.21
C GLY A 146 -1.64 -11.40 5.33
N ALA A 147 -2.06 -12.66 5.47
CA ALA A 147 -1.48 -13.61 6.40
C ALA A 147 -0.06 -14.05 6.01
N SER A 148 0.42 -13.65 4.85
CA SER A 148 1.66 -14.17 4.24
C SER A 148 2.89 -13.96 5.10
N GLY A 149 3.04 -12.82 5.79
CA GLY A 149 4.16 -12.59 6.73
C GLY A 149 4.21 -13.65 7.84
N ALA A 150 3.07 -13.99 8.41
CA ALA A 150 2.96 -15.05 9.40
C ALA A 150 3.26 -16.44 8.79
N ILE A 151 2.72 -16.73 7.59
CA ILE A 151 2.94 -18.00 6.88
C ILE A 151 4.43 -18.20 6.54
N PHE A 152 5.12 -17.15 6.10
CA PHE A 152 6.57 -17.21 5.89
C PHE A 152 7.32 -17.43 7.21
N GLY A 153 6.82 -16.92 8.32
CA GLY A 153 7.37 -17.22 9.63
C GLY A 153 7.17 -18.67 10.03
N LEU A 154 6.01 -19.28 9.76
CA LEU A 154 5.81 -20.70 9.97
C LEU A 154 6.77 -21.54 9.10
N ALA A 155 6.94 -21.16 7.84
CA ALA A 155 7.92 -21.80 6.95
C ALA A 155 9.34 -21.68 7.51
N GLY A 156 9.74 -20.51 7.99
CA GLY A 156 11.03 -20.29 8.63
C GLY A 156 11.25 -21.16 9.87
N ALA A 157 10.27 -21.22 10.75
CA ALA A 157 10.34 -22.05 11.95
C ALA A 157 10.48 -23.54 11.60
N LEU A 158 9.71 -24.03 10.62
CA LEU A 158 9.83 -25.40 10.11
C LEU A 158 11.20 -25.69 9.52
N ILE A 159 11.74 -24.78 8.70
CA ILE A 159 13.10 -24.91 8.13
C ILE A 159 14.13 -25.06 9.26
N ALA A 160 14.10 -24.18 10.23
CA ALA A 160 15.04 -24.20 11.34
C ALA A 160 14.94 -25.50 12.16
N SER A 161 13.72 -25.93 12.49
CA SER A 161 13.52 -27.14 13.28
C SER A 161 13.83 -28.42 12.50
N LEU A 162 13.47 -28.51 11.22
CA LEU A 162 13.82 -29.67 10.40
C LEU A 162 15.32 -29.79 10.14
N TYR A 163 16.05 -28.67 10.19
CA TYR A 163 17.50 -28.66 10.02
C TYR A 163 18.26 -28.95 11.33
N LEU A 164 17.83 -28.38 12.46
CA LEU A 164 18.52 -28.40 13.75
C LEU A 164 17.97 -29.45 14.73
N GLY A 165 16.70 -29.84 14.55
CA GLY A 165 16.00 -30.73 15.49
C GLY A 165 16.38 -32.20 15.31
N GLU A 166 16.22 -32.92 16.41
CA GLU A 166 16.34 -34.39 16.40
C GLU A 166 14.94 -35.00 16.22
N PHE A 167 14.73 -35.64 15.08
CA PHE A 167 13.46 -36.28 14.74
C PHE A 167 13.59 -37.79 14.61
N THR A 168 12.55 -38.50 15.00
CA THR A 168 12.39 -39.94 14.82
C THR A 168 12.04 -40.35 13.38
N LEU A 169 11.82 -39.36 12.50
CA LEU A 169 11.51 -39.59 11.08
C LEU A 169 12.76 -39.97 10.25
N PRO A 170 12.57 -40.78 9.19
CA PRO A 170 13.65 -41.08 8.27
C PRO A 170 14.22 -39.84 7.62
N ARG A 171 15.55 -39.71 7.58
CA ARG A 171 16.27 -38.57 6.97
C ARG A 171 15.77 -38.18 5.55
N PRO A 172 15.44 -39.12 4.64
CA PRO A 172 14.89 -38.73 3.34
C PRO A 172 13.59 -37.96 3.40
N VAL A 173 12.71 -38.30 4.36
CA VAL A 173 11.42 -37.61 4.56
C VAL A 173 11.65 -36.16 5.04
N ILE A 174 12.57 -36.01 6.01
CA ILE A 174 12.94 -34.67 6.53
C ILE A 174 13.54 -33.83 5.40
N GLN A 175 14.45 -34.38 4.60
CA GLN A 175 15.08 -33.67 3.48
C GLN A 175 14.07 -33.31 2.38
N MET A 176 13.09 -34.15 2.10
CA MET A 176 12.03 -33.86 1.13
C MET A 176 11.18 -32.68 1.59
N GLN A 177 10.71 -32.68 2.86
CA GLN A 177 9.94 -31.59 3.42
C GLN A 177 10.74 -30.28 3.44
N LEU A 178 11.98 -30.32 3.88
CA LEU A 178 12.87 -29.17 3.91
C LEU A 178 13.05 -28.54 2.52
N ARG A 179 13.30 -29.36 1.50
CA ARG A 179 13.43 -28.90 0.11
C ARG A 179 12.14 -28.26 -0.40
N SER A 180 10.98 -28.86 -0.11
CA SER A 180 9.67 -28.32 -0.49
C SER A 180 9.43 -26.94 0.11
N ILE A 181 9.71 -26.77 1.41
CA ILE A 181 9.50 -25.49 2.09
C ILE A 181 10.49 -24.43 1.59
N ILE A 182 11.76 -24.79 1.40
CA ILE A 182 12.77 -23.87 0.84
C ILE A 182 12.38 -23.44 -0.58
N PHE A 183 11.92 -24.38 -1.41
CA PHE A 183 11.44 -24.06 -2.75
C PHE A 183 10.23 -23.12 -2.71
N PHE A 184 9.25 -23.41 -1.85
CA PHE A 184 8.08 -22.55 -1.64
C PHE A 184 8.50 -21.12 -1.28
N VAL A 185 9.39 -20.95 -0.29
CA VAL A 185 9.90 -19.64 0.14
C VAL A 185 10.62 -18.93 -1.00
N GLY A 186 11.56 -19.58 -1.64
CA GLY A 186 12.36 -19.02 -2.73
C GLY A 186 11.51 -18.61 -3.93
N TYR A 187 10.59 -19.50 -4.36
CA TYR A 187 9.68 -19.23 -5.46
C TYR A 187 8.81 -17.99 -5.20
N ASN A 188 8.18 -17.90 -4.01
CA ASN A 188 7.29 -16.77 -3.70
C ASN A 188 8.05 -15.45 -3.58
N ILE A 189 9.28 -15.42 -3.02
CA ILE A 189 10.11 -14.21 -2.97
C ILE A 189 10.49 -13.74 -4.38
N VAL A 190 10.91 -14.67 -5.26
CA VAL A 190 11.31 -14.35 -6.63
C VAL A 190 10.12 -13.85 -7.45
N ILE A 191 9.00 -14.58 -7.41
CA ILE A 191 7.78 -14.15 -8.12
C ILE A 191 7.27 -12.83 -7.57
N GLY A 192 7.27 -12.64 -6.26
CA GLY A 192 6.88 -11.36 -5.65
C GLY A 192 7.78 -10.19 -6.04
N ALA A 193 9.06 -10.44 -6.33
CA ALA A 193 9.98 -9.41 -6.83
C ALA A 193 9.73 -9.04 -8.31
N ILE A 194 9.27 -10.02 -9.12
CA ILE A 194 9.08 -9.84 -10.58
C ILE A 194 7.66 -9.36 -10.89
N ALA A 195 6.64 -9.92 -10.23
CA ALA A 195 5.23 -9.72 -10.58
C ALA A 195 4.58 -8.47 -9.99
N GLY A 196 5.29 -7.67 -9.19
CA GLY A 196 4.84 -6.33 -8.77
C GLY A 196 4.33 -6.23 -7.32
N PRO A 197 3.03 -6.17 -7.00
CA PRO A 197 2.57 -5.53 -5.76
C PRO A 197 2.78 -6.35 -4.46
N THR A 198 3.60 -7.40 -4.47
CA THR A 198 3.84 -8.25 -3.30
C THR A 198 4.76 -7.56 -2.28
N ASP A 199 4.40 -7.64 -1.01
CA ASP A 199 5.21 -7.10 0.09
C ASP A 199 6.30 -8.09 0.53
N ASN A 200 7.37 -8.18 -0.26
CA ASN A 200 8.50 -9.07 0.03
C ASN A 200 9.22 -8.73 1.34
N LEU A 201 9.18 -7.49 1.81
CA LEU A 201 9.77 -7.11 3.09
C LEU A 201 9.00 -7.73 4.25
N CYS A 202 7.67 -7.76 4.15
CA CYS A 202 6.81 -8.48 5.10
C CYS A 202 7.14 -9.97 5.13
N HIS A 203 7.31 -10.60 3.95
CA HIS A 203 7.69 -12.02 3.84
C HIS A 203 9.04 -12.29 4.49
N VAL A 204 10.06 -11.49 4.17
CA VAL A 204 11.42 -11.65 4.73
C VAL A 204 11.43 -11.41 6.24
N GLY A 205 10.74 -10.37 6.73
CA GLY A 205 10.63 -10.09 8.16
C GLY A 205 10.00 -11.24 8.94
N GLY A 206 8.88 -11.79 8.42
CA GLY A 206 8.23 -12.96 9.00
C GLY A 206 9.12 -14.19 8.98
N LEU A 207 9.73 -14.49 7.83
CA LEU A 207 10.66 -15.64 7.64
C LEU A 207 11.81 -15.59 8.65
N VAL A 208 12.48 -14.45 8.80
CA VAL A 208 13.60 -14.28 9.72
C VAL A 208 13.17 -14.50 11.17
N ALA A 209 12.03 -13.91 11.58
CA ALA A 209 11.49 -14.10 12.93
C ALA A 209 11.16 -15.59 13.19
N GLY A 210 10.53 -16.26 12.23
CA GLY A 210 10.21 -17.66 12.32
C GLY A 210 11.45 -18.56 12.38
N LEU A 211 12.46 -18.31 11.53
CA LEU A 211 13.76 -19.01 11.57
C LEU A 211 14.39 -18.91 12.95
N PHE A 212 14.38 -17.69 13.53
CA PHE A 212 14.99 -17.44 14.83
C PHE A 212 14.24 -18.16 15.95
N CYS A 213 12.90 -18.04 15.99
CA CYS A 213 12.07 -18.73 16.96
C CYS A 213 12.21 -20.25 16.85
N GLY A 214 12.13 -20.80 15.64
CA GLY A 214 12.27 -22.23 15.40
C GLY A 214 13.65 -22.77 15.80
N ALA A 215 14.72 -22.03 15.50
CA ALA A 215 16.09 -22.42 15.87
C ALA A 215 16.28 -22.43 17.40
N LEU A 216 15.77 -21.38 18.11
CA LEU A 216 15.87 -21.34 19.56
C LEU A 216 15.05 -22.45 20.23
N ILE A 217 13.83 -22.70 19.73
CA ILE A 217 12.99 -23.78 20.25
C ILE A 217 13.65 -25.15 20.01
N ALA A 218 14.14 -25.41 18.79
CA ALA A 218 14.80 -26.67 18.48
C ALA A 218 16.05 -26.93 19.34
N ARG A 219 16.77 -25.85 19.71
CA ARG A 219 18.03 -25.96 20.46
C ARG A 219 17.85 -25.99 21.97
N PHE A 220 16.87 -25.23 22.52
CA PHE A 220 16.77 -24.97 23.97
C PHE A 220 15.46 -25.45 24.60
N ALA A 221 14.45 -25.75 23.80
CA ALA A 221 13.13 -26.15 24.27
C ALA A 221 12.43 -27.16 23.33
N PRO A 222 13.13 -28.27 22.97
CA PRO A 222 12.60 -29.22 21.97
C PRO A 222 11.37 -29.99 22.45
N SER A 223 11.20 -30.17 23.76
CA SER A 223 10.06 -30.87 24.32
C SER A 223 8.92 -29.91 24.70
N GLU A 224 7.68 -30.38 24.63
CA GLU A 224 6.53 -29.62 25.15
C GLU A 224 6.62 -29.39 26.68
N SER A 225 7.34 -30.27 27.41
CA SER A 225 7.61 -30.12 28.84
C SER A 225 8.52 -28.92 29.17
N ASP A 226 9.26 -28.39 28.17
CA ASP A 226 10.18 -27.24 28.35
C ASP A 226 9.42 -25.90 28.36
N ALA A 227 8.26 -25.87 29.01
CA ALA A 227 7.35 -24.73 28.99
C ALA A 227 8.00 -23.40 29.43
N LEU A 228 8.86 -23.42 30.47
CA LEU A 228 9.55 -22.23 30.94
C LEU A 228 10.54 -21.69 29.91
N ALA A 229 11.30 -22.56 29.25
CA ALA A 229 12.24 -22.17 28.19
C ALA A 229 11.50 -21.60 26.97
N ARG A 230 10.39 -22.23 26.54
CA ARG A 230 9.52 -21.72 25.48
C ARG A 230 8.96 -20.35 25.83
N PHE A 231 8.43 -20.20 27.07
CA PHE A 231 7.95 -18.90 27.55
C PHE A 231 9.05 -17.83 27.54
N SER A 232 10.27 -18.16 27.95
CA SER A 232 11.40 -17.22 27.93
C SER A 232 11.78 -16.78 26.53
N ILE A 233 11.78 -17.70 25.54
CA ILE A 233 12.02 -17.40 24.12
C ILE A 233 10.95 -16.44 23.60
N ILE A 234 9.69 -16.71 23.91
CA ILE A 234 8.55 -15.88 23.52
C ILE A 234 8.66 -14.48 24.12
N ALA A 235 8.90 -14.39 25.42
CA ALA A 235 9.07 -13.11 26.12
C ALA A 235 10.23 -12.29 25.53
N ALA A 236 11.37 -12.92 25.24
CA ALA A 236 12.50 -12.27 24.59
C ALA A 236 12.14 -11.76 23.19
N ALA A 237 11.43 -12.53 22.38
CA ALA A 237 10.97 -12.10 21.05
C ALA A 237 10.02 -10.90 21.15
N VAL A 238 9.04 -10.93 22.06
CA VAL A 238 8.11 -9.82 22.30
C VAL A 238 8.85 -8.56 22.72
N LEU A 239 9.79 -8.66 23.68
CA LEU A 239 10.60 -7.52 24.12
C LEU A 239 11.45 -6.95 22.98
N THR A 240 12.07 -7.82 22.18
CA THR A 240 12.85 -7.40 20.99
C THR A 240 11.99 -6.65 19.99
N LEU A 241 10.82 -7.19 19.62
CA LEU A 241 9.91 -6.54 18.70
C LEU A 241 9.36 -5.22 19.25
N SER A 242 9.06 -5.17 20.55
CA SER A 242 8.65 -3.92 21.22
C SER A 242 9.75 -2.86 21.16
N GLY A 243 11.00 -3.24 21.41
CA GLY A 243 12.17 -2.35 21.27
C GLY A 243 12.36 -1.86 19.83
N ILE A 244 12.21 -2.74 18.84
CA ILE A 244 12.25 -2.38 17.41
C ILE A 244 11.12 -1.41 17.07
N THR A 245 9.90 -1.69 17.53
CA THR A 245 8.72 -0.81 17.30
C THR A 245 8.98 0.59 17.82
N PHE A 246 9.45 0.70 19.08
CA PHE A 246 9.80 2.00 19.69
C PHE A 246 10.90 2.73 18.92
N GLY A 247 11.96 2.03 18.51
CA GLY A 247 13.03 2.61 17.70
C GLY A 247 12.56 3.10 16.32
N LEU A 248 11.69 2.32 15.66
CA LEU A 248 11.11 2.69 14.38
C LEU A 248 10.15 3.89 14.50
N GLU A 249 9.28 3.91 15.52
CA GLU A 249 8.40 5.04 15.79
C GLU A 249 9.20 6.34 15.92
N ARG A 250 10.29 6.30 16.70
CA ARG A 250 11.16 7.46 16.89
C ARG A 250 11.86 7.91 15.59
N SER A 251 12.32 6.96 14.78
CA SER A 251 13.07 7.26 13.55
C SER A 251 12.17 7.56 12.33
N ARG A 252 10.94 7.08 12.35
CA ARG A 252 9.97 7.19 11.25
C ARG A 252 8.82 8.16 11.56
N GLY A 253 8.82 8.81 12.70
CA GLY A 253 7.79 9.77 13.12
C GLY A 253 7.52 10.90 12.13
N TYR A 254 8.49 11.21 11.25
CA TYR A 254 8.29 12.19 10.18
C TYR A 254 7.07 11.88 9.29
N VAL A 255 6.70 10.61 9.07
CA VAL A 255 5.55 10.25 8.24
C VAL A 255 4.22 10.68 8.86
N ILE A 256 4.15 10.80 10.18
CA ILE A 256 2.98 11.32 10.90
C ILE A 256 2.78 12.80 10.56
N HIS A 257 3.86 13.57 10.59
CA HIS A 257 3.85 14.99 10.24
C HIS A 257 3.48 15.21 8.77
N VAL A 258 3.98 14.34 7.85
CA VAL A 258 3.58 14.40 6.43
C VAL A 258 2.09 14.13 6.26
N ARG A 259 1.56 13.10 6.92
CA ARG A 259 0.12 12.80 6.87
C ARG A 259 -0.72 13.96 7.40
N ARG A 260 -0.38 14.51 8.57
CA ARG A 260 -1.08 15.68 9.13
C ARG A 260 -0.99 16.88 8.21
N GLY A 261 0.19 17.15 7.65
CA GLY A 261 0.37 18.21 6.67
C GLY A 261 -0.53 18.04 5.44
N ASN A 262 -0.69 16.81 4.95
CA ASN A 262 -1.59 16.52 3.83
C ASN A 262 -3.08 16.74 4.20
N GLU A 263 -3.50 16.29 5.38
CA GLU A 263 -4.87 16.53 5.89
C GLU A 263 -5.16 18.02 6.02
N LEU A 264 -4.21 18.77 6.57
CA LEU A 264 -4.32 20.24 6.71
C LEU A 264 -4.34 20.97 5.35
N LEU A 265 -3.63 20.46 4.34
CA LEU A 265 -3.72 20.97 2.96
C LEU A 265 -5.13 20.79 2.39
N LEU A 266 -5.75 19.61 2.58
CA LEU A 266 -7.13 19.35 2.15
C LEU A 266 -8.13 20.26 2.88
N ASP A 267 -7.88 20.53 4.16
CA ASP A 267 -8.68 21.47 4.97
C ASP A 267 -8.36 22.95 4.67
N GLN A 268 -7.49 23.26 3.72
CA GLN A 268 -7.01 24.61 3.37
C GLN A 268 -6.32 25.37 4.52
N LYS A 269 -5.84 24.65 5.54
CA LYS A 269 -5.08 25.22 6.68
C LYS A 269 -3.58 25.28 6.34
N TYR A 270 -3.23 26.13 5.41
CA TYR A 270 -1.89 26.14 4.79
C TYR A 270 -0.75 26.43 5.76
N ASP A 271 -0.94 27.34 6.74
CA ASP A 271 0.13 27.67 7.71
C ASP A 271 0.45 26.50 8.63
N GLU A 272 -0.59 25.81 9.10
CA GLU A 272 -0.44 24.61 9.92
C GLU A 272 0.20 23.47 9.09
N ALA A 273 -0.22 23.31 7.84
CA ALA A 273 0.36 22.33 6.92
C ALA A 273 1.87 22.58 6.70
N ILE A 274 2.28 23.84 6.49
CA ILE A 274 3.68 24.24 6.34
C ILE A 274 4.47 23.85 7.60
N ALA A 275 3.97 24.15 8.79
CA ALA A 275 4.65 23.84 10.05
C ALA A 275 4.86 22.32 10.24
N GLU A 276 3.85 21.51 9.96
CA GLU A 276 3.93 20.06 10.02
C GLU A 276 4.92 19.50 8.99
N LEU A 277 4.86 19.94 7.73
CA LEU A 277 5.74 19.48 6.67
C LEU A 277 7.21 19.89 6.91
N GLN A 278 7.45 21.09 7.43
CA GLN A 278 8.78 21.51 7.87
C GLN A 278 9.30 20.66 9.03
N THR A 279 8.43 20.26 9.95
CA THR A 279 8.80 19.35 11.04
C THR A 279 9.22 17.99 10.49
N ALA A 280 8.51 17.44 9.53
CA ALA A 280 8.89 16.22 8.83
C ALA A 280 10.28 16.35 8.16
N LEU A 281 10.54 17.47 7.49
CA LEU A 281 11.79 17.74 6.79
C LEU A 281 12.97 18.00 7.73
N ARG A 282 12.74 18.45 8.96
CA ARG A 282 13.83 18.49 10.01
C ARG A 282 14.34 17.11 10.36
N VAL A 283 13.46 16.09 10.37
CA VAL A 283 13.83 14.70 10.65
C VAL A 283 14.42 14.04 9.40
N ARG A 284 13.81 14.26 8.23
CA ARG A 284 14.25 13.67 6.97
C ARG A 284 14.31 14.73 5.86
N PRO A 285 15.45 15.44 5.74
CA PRO A 285 15.58 16.60 4.84
C PRO A 285 15.27 16.33 3.38
N ASN A 286 15.59 15.15 2.86
CA ASN A 286 15.42 14.78 1.45
C ASN A 286 14.15 13.94 1.19
N TYR A 287 13.13 14.06 2.04
CA TYR A 287 11.90 13.32 1.83
C TYR A 287 11.01 14.00 0.78
N VAL A 288 11.04 13.47 -0.45
CA VAL A 288 10.36 14.03 -1.62
C VAL A 288 8.88 14.31 -1.40
N PRO A 289 8.04 13.39 -0.83
CA PRO A 289 6.63 13.68 -0.61
C PRO A 289 6.38 14.90 0.29
N ALA A 290 7.19 15.10 1.33
CA ALA A 290 7.04 16.28 2.21
C ALA A 290 7.40 17.57 1.47
N ARG A 291 8.46 17.57 0.64
CA ARG A 291 8.84 18.73 -0.15
C ARG A 291 7.80 19.12 -1.20
N LEU A 292 7.24 18.12 -1.90
CA LEU A 292 6.17 18.35 -2.88
C LEU A 292 4.94 18.99 -2.22
N ASN A 293 4.52 18.47 -1.07
CA ASN A 293 3.36 19.01 -0.38
C ASN A 293 3.64 20.36 0.26
N LEU A 294 4.87 20.59 0.74
CA LEU A 294 5.29 21.91 1.21
C LEU A 294 5.28 22.95 0.07
N ALA A 295 5.73 22.55 -1.13
CA ALA A 295 5.65 23.40 -2.31
C ALA A 295 4.20 23.74 -2.68
N ARG A 296 3.29 22.77 -2.63
CA ARG A 296 1.85 22.98 -2.86
C ARG A 296 1.26 23.95 -1.82
N ALA A 297 1.62 23.79 -0.54
CA ALA A 297 1.19 24.72 0.51
C ALA A 297 1.68 26.16 0.26
N TYR A 298 2.95 26.33 -0.13
CA TYR A 298 3.48 27.64 -0.48
C TYR A 298 2.81 28.23 -1.72
N LEU A 299 2.53 27.41 -2.73
CA LEU A 299 1.83 27.85 -3.94
C LEU A 299 0.43 28.35 -3.62
N SER A 300 -0.35 27.63 -2.79
CA SER A 300 -1.67 28.06 -2.33
C SER A 300 -1.64 29.38 -1.54
N LYS A 301 -0.52 29.68 -0.89
CA LYS A 301 -0.29 30.97 -0.21
C LYS A 301 0.33 32.04 -1.11
N GLN A 302 0.49 31.77 -2.40
CA GLN A 302 1.17 32.64 -3.37
C GLN A 302 2.65 32.96 -3.00
N GLN A 303 3.26 32.09 -2.23
CA GLN A 303 4.67 32.16 -1.84
C GLN A 303 5.54 31.43 -2.87
N TYR A 304 5.56 31.94 -4.10
CA TYR A 304 6.11 31.26 -5.27
C TYR A 304 7.59 30.93 -5.15
N ALA A 305 8.40 31.88 -4.64
CA ALA A 305 9.83 31.64 -4.47
C ALA A 305 10.16 30.47 -3.53
N GLN A 306 9.37 30.32 -2.44
CA GLN A 306 9.52 29.18 -1.52
C GLN A 306 9.05 27.88 -2.17
N ALA A 307 7.97 27.90 -2.94
CA ALA A 307 7.51 26.74 -3.71
C ALA A 307 8.55 26.29 -4.72
N GLU A 308 9.07 27.23 -5.54
CA GLU A 308 10.13 26.97 -6.53
C GLU A 308 11.36 26.33 -5.90
N ALA A 309 11.82 26.85 -4.74
CA ALA A 309 12.99 26.30 -4.04
C ALA A 309 12.79 24.84 -3.63
N GLN A 310 11.60 24.48 -3.12
CA GLN A 310 11.30 23.08 -2.74
C GLN A 310 11.25 22.17 -3.97
N LEU A 311 10.64 22.63 -5.06
CA LEU A 311 10.48 21.85 -6.30
C LEU A 311 11.80 21.63 -7.01
N LYS A 312 12.65 22.66 -7.09
CA LYS A 312 14.00 22.53 -7.63
C LYS A 312 14.83 21.52 -6.84
N HIS A 313 14.73 21.56 -5.51
CA HIS A 313 15.42 20.57 -4.68
C HIS A 313 14.90 19.13 -4.92
N VAL A 314 13.59 18.96 -5.17
CA VAL A 314 13.06 17.65 -5.57
C VAL A 314 13.67 17.20 -6.90
N LEU A 315 13.75 18.09 -7.89
CA LEU A 315 14.32 17.78 -9.20
C LEU A 315 15.85 17.57 -9.18
N GLU A 316 16.56 18.12 -8.19
CA GLU A 316 17.97 17.78 -7.93
C GLU A 316 18.12 16.33 -7.42
N LEU A 317 17.17 15.85 -6.60
CA LEU A 317 17.18 14.50 -6.05
C LEU A 317 16.65 13.46 -7.05
N ASP A 318 15.66 13.84 -7.84
CA ASP A 318 14.95 13.02 -8.81
C ASP A 318 14.61 13.88 -10.03
N PRO A 319 15.52 13.95 -11.03
CA PRO A 319 15.35 14.78 -12.22
C PRO A 319 14.14 14.39 -13.11
N ASP A 320 13.66 13.18 -12.97
CA ASP A 320 12.53 12.65 -13.74
C ASP A 320 11.21 12.67 -12.94
N ASN A 321 11.14 13.44 -11.85
CA ASN A 321 9.94 13.57 -11.04
C ASN A 321 8.87 14.39 -11.75
N ASP A 322 7.89 13.70 -12.34
CA ASP A 322 6.81 14.33 -13.10
C ASP A 322 5.94 15.24 -12.24
N ASP A 323 5.65 14.86 -11.00
CA ASP A 323 4.85 15.69 -10.08
C ASP A 323 5.56 17.00 -9.74
N ALA A 324 6.88 16.97 -9.50
CA ALA A 324 7.65 18.18 -9.21
C ALA A 324 7.70 19.10 -10.43
N SER A 325 7.95 18.56 -11.60
CA SER A 325 7.97 19.32 -12.86
C SER A 325 6.60 19.93 -13.17
N TYR A 326 5.53 19.15 -12.97
CA TYR A 326 4.15 19.61 -13.15
C TYR A 326 3.81 20.79 -12.22
N VAL A 327 4.08 20.66 -10.93
CA VAL A 327 3.80 21.74 -9.95
C VAL A 327 4.68 22.95 -10.19
N LEU A 328 5.94 22.76 -10.61
CA LEU A 328 6.86 23.87 -10.95
C LEU A 328 6.39 24.65 -12.19
N GLY A 329 5.89 23.96 -13.20
CA GLY A 329 5.30 24.61 -14.38
C GLY A 329 4.11 25.51 -14.00
N PHE A 330 3.21 25.04 -13.12
CA PHE A 330 2.11 25.87 -12.61
C PHE A 330 2.57 27.00 -11.68
N CYS A 331 3.66 26.80 -10.92
CA CYS A 331 4.28 27.87 -10.16
C CYS A 331 4.75 29.00 -11.09
N TYR A 332 5.41 28.67 -12.21
CA TYR A 332 5.83 29.66 -13.21
C TYR A 332 4.65 30.34 -13.92
N LEU A 333 3.57 29.63 -14.21
CA LEU A 333 2.35 30.25 -14.74
C LEU A 333 1.76 31.28 -13.78
N ALA A 334 1.71 30.95 -12.48
CA ALA A 334 1.22 31.88 -11.45
C ALA A 334 2.09 33.13 -11.30
N GLU A 335 3.39 33.02 -11.54
CA GLU A 335 4.34 34.14 -11.60
C GLU A 335 4.34 34.86 -12.95
N LYS A 336 3.50 34.46 -13.91
CA LYS A 336 3.48 34.97 -15.30
C LYS A 336 4.78 34.70 -16.08
N ARG A 337 5.57 33.72 -15.66
CA ARG A 337 6.78 33.23 -16.31
C ARG A 337 6.42 32.14 -17.33
N THR A 338 5.56 32.53 -18.29
CA THR A 338 4.88 31.60 -19.21
C THR A 338 5.85 30.83 -20.10
N ALA A 339 6.95 31.48 -20.54
CA ALA A 339 7.95 30.81 -21.38
C ALA A 339 8.64 29.64 -20.65
N GLU A 340 8.98 29.81 -19.37
CA GLU A 340 9.60 28.78 -18.55
C GLU A 340 8.62 27.64 -18.25
N ALA A 341 7.35 27.96 -17.96
CA ALA A 341 6.29 26.97 -17.80
C ALA A 341 6.12 26.13 -19.07
N LYS A 342 6.02 26.76 -20.23
CA LYS A 342 5.91 26.07 -21.53
C LYS A 342 7.10 25.14 -21.76
N GLN A 343 8.33 25.59 -21.47
CA GLN A 343 9.52 24.77 -21.63
C GLN A 343 9.46 23.50 -20.78
N ILE A 344 9.07 23.59 -19.50
CA ILE A 344 8.97 22.43 -18.60
C ILE A 344 7.91 21.45 -19.11
N PHE A 345 6.70 21.94 -19.43
CA PHE A 345 5.63 21.06 -19.90
C PHE A 345 5.94 20.41 -21.25
N ALA A 346 6.58 21.14 -22.18
CA ALA A 346 7.01 20.57 -23.45
C ALA A 346 8.07 19.46 -23.27
N GLN A 347 9.00 19.64 -22.32
CA GLN A 347 9.94 18.58 -21.96
C GLN A 347 9.25 17.35 -21.39
N GLN A 348 8.25 17.54 -20.50
CA GLN A 348 7.46 16.43 -19.94
C GLN A 348 6.67 15.69 -21.02
N VAL A 349 6.00 16.40 -21.94
CA VAL A 349 5.28 15.80 -23.08
C VAL A 349 6.22 14.98 -23.95
N THR A 350 7.45 15.46 -24.16
CA THR A 350 8.46 14.73 -24.96
C THR A 350 8.91 13.45 -24.25
N LYS A 351 9.13 13.49 -22.94
CA LYS A 351 9.56 12.33 -22.14
C LYS A 351 8.42 11.33 -21.89
N HIS A 352 7.24 11.84 -21.59
CA HIS A 352 6.07 11.10 -21.16
C HIS A 352 4.83 11.48 -21.98
N PRO A 353 4.74 11.07 -23.25
CA PRO A 353 3.67 11.52 -24.17
C PRO A 353 2.26 11.05 -23.78
N ASN A 354 2.14 10.16 -22.80
CA ASN A 354 0.85 9.72 -22.27
C ASN A 354 0.52 10.36 -20.89
N PHE A 355 1.30 11.32 -20.42
CA PHE A 355 1.03 12.03 -19.18
C PHE A 355 0.05 13.19 -19.43
N ALA A 356 -1.23 12.96 -19.17
CA ALA A 356 -2.31 13.94 -19.39
C ALA A 356 -2.05 15.30 -18.73
N GLY A 357 -1.45 15.33 -17.53
CA GLY A 357 -1.10 16.54 -16.82
C GLY A 357 -0.12 17.43 -17.57
N ALA A 358 0.89 16.85 -18.25
CA ALA A 358 1.84 17.61 -19.04
C ALA A 358 1.18 18.31 -20.24
N HIS A 359 0.30 17.61 -20.96
CA HIS A 359 -0.49 18.18 -22.05
C HIS A 359 -1.40 19.30 -21.56
N TYR A 360 -2.09 19.09 -20.41
CA TYR A 360 -2.91 20.13 -19.81
C TYR A 360 -2.10 21.37 -19.44
N GLY A 361 -0.93 21.19 -18.80
CA GLY A 361 -0.02 22.29 -18.47
C GLY A 361 0.53 23.03 -19.70
N LEU A 362 0.90 22.27 -20.75
CA LEU A 362 1.36 22.86 -22.01
C LEU A 362 0.26 23.65 -22.71
N GLY A 363 -0.97 23.11 -22.77
CA GLY A 363 -2.13 23.80 -23.29
C GLY A 363 -2.43 25.09 -22.53
N THR A 364 -2.35 25.07 -21.18
CA THR A 364 -2.54 26.27 -20.36
C THR A 364 -1.46 27.32 -20.61
N ALA A 365 -0.20 26.91 -20.74
CA ALA A 365 0.91 27.83 -21.06
C ALA A 365 0.74 28.44 -22.47
N LEU A 366 0.34 27.64 -23.45
CA LEU A 366 0.08 28.12 -24.81
C LEU A 366 -1.11 29.08 -24.88
N ALA A 367 -2.18 28.79 -24.14
CA ALA A 367 -3.32 29.70 -24.02
C ALA A 367 -2.92 31.03 -23.38
N ALA A 368 -2.10 31.01 -22.34
CA ALA A 368 -1.55 32.22 -21.71
C ALA A 368 -0.63 33.04 -22.63
N GLU A 369 0.01 32.42 -23.64
CA GLU A 369 0.74 33.11 -24.71
C GLU A 369 -0.18 33.64 -25.85
N GLY A 370 -1.49 33.36 -25.80
CA GLY A 370 -2.45 33.68 -26.87
C GLY A 370 -2.45 32.68 -28.04
N ASN A 371 -1.69 31.59 -27.94
CA ASN A 371 -1.69 30.54 -28.98
C ASN A 371 -2.82 29.54 -28.76
N HIS A 372 -4.06 30.04 -28.85
CA HIS A 372 -5.27 29.27 -28.56
C HIS A 372 -5.46 28.04 -29.45
N ARG A 373 -4.98 28.10 -30.72
CA ARG A 373 -5.08 26.93 -31.62
C ARG A 373 -4.23 25.76 -31.14
N ALA A 374 -2.97 26.00 -30.79
CA ALA A 374 -2.10 24.97 -30.23
C ALA A 374 -2.59 24.49 -28.85
N ALA A 375 -3.14 25.41 -28.03
CA ALA A 375 -3.73 25.05 -26.74
C ALA A 375 -4.91 24.07 -26.88
N ILE A 376 -5.78 24.29 -27.85
CA ILE A 376 -6.90 23.39 -28.18
C ILE A 376 -6.40 21.99 -28.50
N ASP A 377 -5.32 21.86 -29.28
CA ASP A 377 -4.77 20.55 -29.64
C ASP A 377 -4.27 19.79 -28.40
N GLU A 378 -3.58 20.47 -27.49
CA GLU A 378 -3.08 19.91 -26.24
C GLU A 378 -4.22 19.53 -25.27
N PHE A 379 -5.24 20.37 -25.12
CA PHE A 379 -6.41 20.03 -24.29
C PHE A 379 -7.22 18.85 -24.85
N LYS A 380 -7.32 18.73 -26.19
CA LYS A 380 -7.94 17.53 -26.82
C LYS A 380 -7.13 16.26 -26.55
N ILE A 381 -5.79 16.35 -26.50
CA ILE A 381 -4.95 15.21 -26.11
C ILE A 381 -5.22 14.85 -24.65
N THR A 382 -5.25 15.84 -23.77
CA THR A 382 -5.56 15.64 -22.34
C THR A 382 -6.91 14.93 -22.17
N ALA A 383 -7.97 15.41 -22.83
CA ALA A 383 -9.31 14.83 -22.75
C ALA A 383 -9.38 13.41 -23.31
N ARG A 384 -8.56 13.07 -24.33
CA ARG A 384 -8.47 11.68 -24.84
C ARG A 384 -7.73 10.75 -23.89
N LEU A 385 -6.66 11.21 -23.26
CA LEU A 385 -5.88 10.43 -22.32
C LEU A 385 -6.63 10.21 -21.00
N ARG A 386 -7.38 11.23 -20.58
CA ARG A 386 -8.09 11.23 -19.30
C ARG A 386 -9.36 12.09 -19.40
N PRO A 387 -10.49 11.49 -19.83
CA PRO A 387 -11.74 12.24 -20.03
C PRO A 387 -12.28 12.91 -18.75
N GLU A 388 -11.97 12.34 -17.59
CA GLU A 388 -12.36 12.88 -16.27
C GLU A 388 -11.35 13.89 -15.69
N PHE A 389 -10.37 14.38 -16.48
CA PHE A 389 -9.41 15.37 -15.99
C PHE A 389 -10.11 16.69 -15.71
N SER A 390 -10.15 17.08 -14.42
CA SER A 390 -10.88 18.26 -13.95
C SER A 390 -10.40 19.53 -14.67
N GLY A 391 -11.35 20.32 -15.18
CA GLY A 391 -11.13 21.59 -15.85
C GLY A 391 -10.65 21.50 -17.30
N VAL A 392 -10.46 20.30 -17.86
CA VAL A 392 -9.95 20.17 -19.23
C VAL A 392 -10.93 20.71 -20.26
N TYR A 393 -12.21 20.39 -20.12
CA TYR A 393 -13.22 20.88 -21.06
C TYR A 393 -13.55 22.35 -20.85
N TYR A 394 -13.40 22.86 -19.61
CA TYR A 394 -13.49 24.30 -19.34
C TYR A 394 -12.40 25.07 -20.08
N GLN A 395 -11.12 24.67 -19.93
CA GLN A 395 -10.00 25.33 -20.63
C GLN A 395 -10.09 25.17 -22.15
N LEU A 396 -10.53 24.02 -22.63
CA LEU A 396 -10.79 23.78 -24.05
C LEU A 396 -11.86 24.74 -24.58
N GLY A 397 -12.98 24.89 -23.84
CA GLY A 397 -14.07 25.79 -24.20
C GLY A 397 -13.61 27.26 -24.21
N LEU A 398 -12.83 27.70 -23.22
CA LEU A 398 -12.26 29.05 -23.22
C LEU A 398 -11.37 29.29 -24.44
N ALA A 399 -10.45 28.39 -24.75
CA ALA A 399 -9.56 28.53 -25.91
C ALA A 399 -10.33 28.54 -27.25
N GLN A 400 -11.44 27.79 -27.34
CA GLN A 400 -12.33 27.80 -28.51
C GLN A 400 -13.11 29.12 -28.63
N ALA A 401 -13.61 29.64 -27.51
CA ALA A 401 -14.33 30.91 -27.46
C ALA A 401 -13.43 32.08 -27.90
N GLU A 402 -12.16 32.11 -27.48
CA GLU A 402 -11.17 33.12 -27.91
C GLU A 402 -10.93 33.11 -29.44
N LEU A 403 -11.12 31.97 -30.09
CA LEU A 403 -11.05 31.86 -31.55
C LEU A 403 -12.40 32.07 -32.25
N GLY A 404 -13.47 32.46 -31.50
CA GLY A 404 -14.83 32.62 -32.02
C GLY A 404 -15.56 31.33 -32.37
N LEU A 405 -15.04 30.16 -31.94
CA LEU A 405 -15.61 28.83 -32.18
C LEU A 405 -16.67 28.53 -31.11
N TYR A 406 -17.72 29.35 -31.02
CA TYR A 406 -18.69 29.29 -29.93
C TYR A 406 -19.52 28.02 -29.87
N ASP A 407 -19.81 27.36 -31.03
CA ASP A 407 -20.54 26.08 -31.03
C ASP A 407 -19.70 24.98 -30.36
N ASP A 408 -18.40 24.92 -30.67
CA ASP A 408 -17.46 24.00 -30.04
C ASP A 408 -17.26 24.32 -28.55
N ALA A 409 -17.15 25.61 -28.21
CA ALA A 409 -17.01 26.07 -26.85
C ALA A 409 -18.22 25.66 -25.97
N ILE A 410 -19.44 25.85 -26.49
CA ILE A 410 -20.68 25.42 -25.82
C ILE A 410 -20.64 23.90 -25.54
N ALA A 411 -20.25 23.09 -26.55
CA ALA A 411 -20.14 21.64 -26.40
C ALA A 411 -19.09 21.26 -25.32
N SER A 412 -17.96 21.96 -25.31
CA SER A 412 -16.90 21.74 -24.30
C SER A 412 -17.38 22.10 -22.89
N PHE A 413 -18.01 23.27 -22.70
CA PHE A 413 -18.55 23.66 -21.39
C PHE A 413 -19.64 22.70 -20.90
N GLN A 414 -20.51 22.22 -21.78
CA GLN A 414 -21.51 21.22 -21.44
C GLN A 414 -20.89 19.90 -20.98
N ASN A 415 -19.77 19.46 -21.59
CA ASN A 415 -19.02 18.29 -21.15
C ASN A 415 -18.40 18.49 -19.76
N GLU A 416 -17.89 19.69 -19.43
CA GLU A 416 -17.39 19.98 -18.10
C GLU A 416 -18.51 19.91 -17.06
N ILE A 417 -19.65 20.55 -17.31
CA ILE A 417 -20.82 20.55 -16.42
C ILE A 417 -21.38 19.15 -16.18
N ALA A 418 -21.30 18.25 -17.19
CA ALA A 418 -21.72 16.87 -17.01
C ALA A 418 -20.84 16.09 -16.01
N ASN A 419 -19.61 16.56 -15.78
CA ASN A 419 -18.64 15.95 -14.87
C ASN A 419 -18.55 16.67 -13.52
N THR A 420 -18.79 18.01 -13.49
CA THR A 420 -18.61 18.84 -12.31
C THR A 420 -19.64 19.97 -12.27
N ASP A 421 -20.24 20.20 -11.11
CA ASP A 421 -21.05 21.40 -10.84
C ASP A 421 -20.10 22.59 -10.60
N ASP A 422 -19.74 23.36 -11.63
CA ASP A 422 -18.79 24.45 -11.54
C ASP A 422 -19.41 25.79 -11.93
N TYR A 423 -19.29 26.79 -11.01
CA TYR A 423 -19.84 28.13 -11.20
C TYR A 423 -19.23 28.85 -12.42
N ASP A 424 -17.89 28.78 -12.57
CA ASP A 424 -17.17 29.52 -13.63
C ASP A 424 -17.50 28.93 -15.01
N THR A 425 -17.71 27.64 -15.10
CA THR A 425 -18.12 26.95 -16.33
C THR A 425 -19.54 27.34 -16.77
N GLU A 426 -20.49 27.45 -15.81
CA GLU A 426 -21.86 27.92 -16.14
C GLU A 426 -21.86 29.38 -16.59
N ILE A 427 -21.05 30.25 -16.02
CA ILE A 427 -20.88 31.65 -16.47
C ILE A 427 -20.30 31.69 -17.88
N ALA A 428 -19.25 30.91 -18.17
CA ALA A 428 -18.64 30.85 -19.49
C ALA A 428 -19.63 30.31 -20.54
N LEU A 429 -20.44 29.31 -20.19
CA LEU A 429 -21.51 28.79 -21.04
C LEU A 429 -22.60 29.83 -21.31
N ALA A 430 -23.04 30.55 -20.29
CA ALA A 430 -24.02 31.63 -20.44
C ALA A 430 -23.54 32.71 -21.42
N HIS A 431 -22.28 33.14 -21.27
CA HIS A 431 -21.66 34.10 -22.18
C HIS A 431 -21.59 33.57 -23.63
N ALA A 432 -21.19 32.30 -23.82
CA ALA A 432 -21.14 31.70 -25.14
C ALA A 432 -22.54 31.64 -25.81
N TYR A 433 -23.60 31.35 -25.04
CA TYR A 433 -24.99 31.42 -25.52
C TYR A 433 -25.42 32.84 -25.85
N GLU A 434 -25.05 33.86 -25.06
CA GLU A 434 -25.35 35.26 -25.36
C GLU A 434 -24.76 35.69 -26.71
N VAL A 435 -23.50 35.40 -26.95
CA VAL A 435 -22.83 35.72 -28.22
C VAL A 435 -23.51 35.05 -29.41
N LYS A 436 -24.04 33.81 -29.22
CA LYS A 436 -24.82 33.10 -30.23
C LYS A 436 -26.27 33.58 -30.36
N GLY A 437 -26.69 34.55 -29.53
CA GLY A 437 -28.09 35.04 -29.55
C GLY A 437 -29.12 34.11 -28.90
N MET A 438 -28.70 33.09 -28.19
CA MET A 438 -29.54 32.07 -27.52
C MET A 438 -29.94 32.53 -26.12
N ARG A 439 -30.70 33.62 -26.02
CA ARG A 439 -31.01 34.35 -24.79
C ARG A 439 -31.64 33.47 -23.71
N ASP A 440 -32.59 32.60 -24.06
CA ASP A 440 -33.25 31.72 -23.08
C ASP A 440 -32.27 30.74 -22.44
N LYS A 441 -31.40 30.14 -23.23
CA LYS A 441 -30.35 29.24 -22.71
C LYS A 441 -29.30 29.95 -21.88
N ALA A 442 -28.96 31.20 -22.25
CA ALA A 442 -28.05 32.03 -21.47
C ALA A 442 -28.64 32.32 -20.09
N ALA A 443 -29.94 32.67 -20.03
CA ALA A 443 -30.64 32.90 -18.76
C ALA A 443 -30.70 31.68 -17.85
N GLU A 444 -30.97 30.48 -18.45
CA GLU A 444 -30.96 29.21 -17.73
C GLU A 444 -29.57 28.87 -17.14
N ALA A 445 -28.50 29.06 -17.92
CA ALA A 445 -27.13 28.83 -17.45
C ALA A 445 -26.77 29.83 -16.31
N MET A 446 -27.15 31.09 -16.42
CA MET A 446 -26.93 32.08 -15.39
C MET A 446 -27.69 31.76 -14.11
N GLU A 447 -28.94 31.29 -14.20
CA GLU A 447 -29.70 30.83 -13.03
C GLU A 447 -29.05 29.61 -12.34
N ARG A 448 -28.46 28.67 -13.13
CA ARG A 448 -27.70 27.56 -12.56
C ARG A 448 -26.45 28.05 -11.84
N ALA A 449 -25.70 28.99 -12.44
CA ALA A 449 -24.53 29.60 -11.81
C ALA A 449 -24.92 30.28 -10.47
N GLU A 450 -25.98 31.07 -10.42
CA GLU A 450 -26.43 31.74 -9.16
C GLU A 450 -26.81 30.71 -8.07
N ARG A 451 -27.37 29.56 -8.43
CA ARG A 451 -27.64 28.49 -7.46
C ARG A 451 -26.36 27.85 -6.91
N LEU A 452 -25.27 27.81 -7.68
CA LEU A 452 -23.98 27.29 -7.25
C LEU A 452 -23.23 28.25 -6.32
N LYS A 453 -23.40 29.56 -6.52
CA LYS A 453 -22.77 30.58 -5.68
C LYS A 453 -23.24 30.57 -4.21
N GLY A 454 -24.40 29.99 -3.94
CA GLY A 454 -24.94 29.86 -2.59
C GLY A 454 -24.59 28.57 -1.84
N LYS A 455 -23.85 27.67 -2.46
CA LYS A 455 -23.35 26.44 -1.87
C LYS A 455 -21.87 26.59 -1.53
#